data_a2013ab07c0d9ec49a66982e2603b172
#
_entry.id   a2013ab07c0d9ec49a66982e2603b172
#
_cell.length_a   1.000
_cell.length_b   1.000
_cell.length_c   1.000
_cell.angle_alpha   90.00
_cell.angle_beta   90.00
_cell.angle_gamma   90.00
#
_symmetry.space_group_name_H-M   'P 1'
#
loop_
_entity.id
_entity.type
_entity.pdbx_description
1 polymer ?
#
loop_
_entity_poly.entity_id
_entity_poly.type
_entity_poly.pdbx_seq_one_letter_code
_entity_poly.pdbx_strand_id
1 'polypeptide(L)'
;MKKTFVALSVWLSLGVLEAFASDLDSLLPGGNEIRFEHDGQTRRLIVTTPSDYDRTREYPVLFCFHGAGGKADGQSNRWAPKAEERSLIVVSAEAIQPMAKWNFLDDFHSVNYDDVGFVSRVIETLIKQKVANPNAIFATGHSSGGLFCYRLAKESDLFAALAPVSCGMVKNGHEPDETTQSVPIFQVIGNKDKSYQGSTNPKVTMYSAKQRIGVWSTYNQCDSHPAVEKVGSEIVVYTYRSPSGADVVLCDVKDQAHHIRRDLRDRADILALDFLLQRN
;
A
#
# COMPACT_ATOMS: atom_id res chain seq x y z
N MET A 1 17.35 -29.81 32.69
CA MET A 1 17.52 -28.36 32.53
C MET A 1 17.08 -27.89 31.14
N LYS A 2 15.81 -28.03 30.75
CA LYS A 2 15.30 -27.58 29.40
C LYS A 2 13.91 -26.89 29.45
N LYS A 3 13.46 -26.40 30.61
CA LYS A 3 12.13 -25.77 30.73
C LYS A 3 12.14 -24.24 30.96
N THR A 4 13.32 -23.63 31.12
CA THR A 4 13.40 -22.21 31.52
C THR A 4 13.50 -21.24 30.31
N PHE A 5 13.86 -21.69 29.11
CA PHE A 5 14.05 -20.83 27.94
C PHE A 5 12.75 -20.48 27.20
N VAL A 6 11.73 -21.35 27.24
CA VAL A 6 10.46 -21.10 26.52
C VAL A 6 9.59 -20.06 27.24
N ALA A 7 9.65 -19.99 28.57
CA ALA A 7 8.88 -19.03 29.35
C ALA A 7 9.40 -17.59 29.13
N LEU A 8 10.72 -17.38 29.03
CA LEU A 8 11.31 -16.04 28.89
C LEU A 8 11.02 -15.43 27.52
N SER A 9 11.01 -16.23 26.44
CA SER A 9 10.68 -15.75 25.08
C SER A 9 9.20 -15.38 24.94
N VAL A 10 8.29 -16.08 25.60
CA VAL A 10 6.86 -15.78 25.60
C VAL A 10 6.57 -14.47 26.37
N TRP A 11 7.24 -14.23 27.50
CA TRP A 11 7.07 -12.99 28.27
C TRP A 11 7.65 -11.76 27.54
N LEU A 12 8.79 -11.90 26.85
CA LEU A 12 9.35 -10.83 26.02
C LEU A 12 8.43 -10.47 24.84
N SER A 13 7.86 -11.47 24.18
CA SER A 13 6.94 -11.23 23.04
C SER A 13 5.61 -10.60 23.47
N LEU A 14 5.07 -10.97 24.63
CA LEU A 14 3.87 -10.35 25.20
C LEU A 14 4.12 -8.88 25.59
N GLY A 15 5.22 -8.56 26.24
CA GLY A 15 5.57 -7.19 26.63
C GLY A 15 5.78 -6.27 25.44
N VAL A 16 6.36 -6.74 24.35
CA VAL A 16 6.53 -5.96 23.10
C VAL A 16 5.20 -5.74 22.38
N LEU A 17 4.29 -6.71 22.44
CA LEU A 17 2.93 -6.57 21.90
C LEU A 17 2.11 -5.53 22.67
N GLU A 18 2.22 -5.54 23.98
CA GLU A 18 1.52 -4.57 24.86
C GLU A 18 2.06 -3.16 24.67
N ALA A 19 3.36 -2.96 24.52
CA ALA A 19 3.96 -1.64 24.28
C ALA A 19 3.52 -1.05 22.94
N PHE A 20 3.56 -1.81 21.85
CA PHE A 20 3.10 -1.34 20.53
C PHE A 20 1.61 -1.00 20.53
N ALA A 21 0.79 -1.82 21.18
CA ALA A 21 -0.63 -1.55 21.33
C ALA A 21 -0.86 -0.26 22.14
N SER A 22 -0.09 -0.02 23.21
CA SER A 22 -0.16 1.21 24.02
C SER A 22 0.18 2.46 23.23
N ASP A 23 1.18 2.39 22.32
CA ASP A 23 1.55 3.52 21.46
C ASP A 23 0.41 3.93 20.52
N LEU A 24 -0.29 2.94 19.94
CA LEU A 24 -1.48 3.19 19.10
C LEU A 24 -2.71 3.65 19.91
N ASP A 25 -2.76 3.36 21.21
CA ASP A 25 -3.78 3.83 22.13
C ASP A 25 -3.61 5.32 22.48
N SER A 26 -2.41 5.84 22.35
CA SER A 26 -2.03 7.20 22.74
C SER A 26 -1.89 8.17 21.58
N LEU A 27 -2.47 7.85 20.39
CA LEU A 27 -2.42 8.72 19.22
C LEU A 27 -3.01 10.10 19.51
N LEU A 28 -2.27 11.13 19.08
CA LEU A 28 -2.66 12.53 19.14
C LEU A 28 -2.93 13.07 17.74
N PRO A 29 -3.69 14.17 17.60
CA PRO A 29 -3.82 14.86 16.31
C PRO A 29 -2.47 15.18 15.69
N GLY A 30 -2.31 14.88 14.37
CA GLY A 30 -1.06 15.09 13.64
C GLY A 30 -0.17 13.85 13.58
N GLY A 31 1.14 14.04 13.41
CA GLY A 31 2.10 12.96 13.20
C GLY A 31 2.57 12.30 14.49
N ASN A 32 2.43 10.98 14.59
CA ASN A 32 2.87 10.14 15.70
C ASN A 32 3.91 9.14 15.19
N GLU A 33 5.16 9.27 15.60
CA GLU A 33 6.20 8.29 15.25
C GLU A 33 6.13 7.09 16.19
N ILE A 34 6.08 5.88 15.63
CA ILE A 34 6.00 4.62 16.36
C ILE A 34 7.13 3.71 15.93
N ARG A 35 7.74 3.04 16.89
CA ARG A 35 8.78 2.02 16.69
C ARG A 35 8.46 0.78 17.51
N PHE A 36 8.56 -0.38 16.89
CA PHE A 36 8.35 -1.65 17.58
C PHE A 36 9.12 -2.79 16.91
N GLU A 37 9.30 -3.88 17.64
CA GLU A 37 9.98 -5.08 17.13
C GLU A 37 9.01 -5.98 16.34
N HIS A 38 9.41 -6.36 15.14
CA HIS A 38 8.73 -7.35 14.31
C HIS A 38 9.79 -8.22 13.61
N ASP A 39 9.69 -9.53 13.78
CA ASP A 39 10.61 -10.52 13.20
C ASP A 39 12.10 -10.20 13.48
N GLY A 40 12.41 -9.83 14.74
CA GLY A 40 13.76 -9.49 15.18
C GLY A 40 14.31 -8.18 14.59
N GLN A 41 13.46 -7.35 14.00
CA GLN A 41 13.83 -6.06 13.42
C GLN A 41 13.02 -4.93 14.05
N THR A 42 13.69 -3.82 14.35
CA THR A 42 12.99 -2.59 14.75
C THR A 42 12.32 -1.97 13.51
N ARG A 43 11.00 -1.94 13.50
CA ARG A 43 10.18 -1.33 12.46
C ARG A 43 9.79 0.09 12.87
N ARG A 44 9.75 0.99 11.88
CA ARG A 44 9.35 2.39 12.05
C ARG A 44 8.16 2.71 11.18
N LEU A 45 7.21 3.46 11.74
CA LEU A 45 6.09 4.05 10.99
C LEU A 45 5.72 5.42 11.57
N ILE A 46 5.05 6.24 10.78
CA ILE A 46 4.42 7.48 11.21
C ILE A 46 2.92 7.32 10.98
N VAL A 47 2.15 7.40 12.07
CA VAL A 47 0.68 7.46 12.01
C VAL A 47 0.28 8.92 12.05
N THR A 48 -0.27 9.44 10.96
CA THR A 48 -0.78 10.81 10.89
C THR A 48 -2.30 10.77 10.99
N THR A 49 -2.83 11.33 12.05
CA THR A 49 -4.26 11.47 12.31
C THR A 49 -4.73 12.87 11.89
N PRO A 50 -6.01 13.05 11.52
CA PRO A 50 -6.57 14.37 11.22
C PRO A 50 -6.55 15.29 12.45
N SER A 51 -6.69 16.59 12.23
CA SER A 51 -6.64 17.60 13.30
C SER A 51 -7.82 17.51 14.26
N ASP A 52 -8.96 16.97 13.77
CA ASP A 52 -10.17 16.69 14.56
C ASP A 52 -10.24 15.23 15.06
N TYR A 53 -9.09 14.55 15.18
CA TYR A 53 -9.04 13.15 15.62
C TYR A 53 -9.75 12.93 16.94
N ASP A 54 -10.70 12.01 16.92
CA ASP A 54 -11.49 11.57 18.07
C ASP A 54 -11.28 10.07 18.31
N ARG A 55 -10.67 9.74 19.43
CA ARG A 55 -10.35 8.35 19.83
C ARG A 55 -11.57 7.43 19.93
N THR A 56 -12.78 7.98 20.01
CA THR A 56 -14.03 7.22 20.09
C THR A 56 -14.60 6.82 18.73
N ARG A 57 -13.98 7.27 17.63
CA ARG A 57 -14.37 6.99 16.24
C ARG A 57 -13.40 6.03 15.57
N GLU A 58 -13.92 5.25 14.65
CA GLU A 58 -13.11 4.46 13.70
C GLU A 58 -12.94 5.24 12.40
N TYR A 59 -11.73 5.19 11.84
CA TYR A 59 -11.36 5.98 10.66
C TYR A 59 -11.01 5.07 9.47
N PRO A 60 -11.23 5.51 8.23
CA PRO A 60 -10.54 4.96 7.07
C PRO A 60 -9.03 5.11 7.25
N VAL A 61 -8.23 4.13 6.80
CA VAL A 61 -6.78 4.14 6.95
C VAL A 61 -6.10 3.93 5.61
N LEU A 62 -5.16 4.81 5.26
CA LEU A 62 -4.31 4.69 4.08
C LEU A 62 -2.88 4.31 4.46
N PHE A 63 -2.46 3.11 4.12
CA PHE A 63 -1.05 2.71 4.20
C PHE A 63 -0.27 3.27 3.02
N CYS A 64 0.86 3.92 3.29
CA CYS A 64 1.71 4.58 2.29
C CYS A 64 3.11 3.98 2.29
N PHE A 65 3.51 3.36 1.17
CA PHE A 65 4.79 2.69 1.00
C PHE A 65 5.72 3.51 0.11
N HIS A 66 6.89 3.87 0.63
CA HIS A 66 7.88 4.65 -0.12
C HIS A 66 8.59 3.83 -1.22
N GLY A 67 9.19 4.51 -2.19
CA GLY A 67 10.10 3.90 -3.16
C GLY A 67 11.45 3.50 -2.54
N ALA A 68 12.26 2.75 -3.28
CA ALA A 68 13.58 2.35 -2.82
C ALA A 68 14.42 3.56 -2.39
N GLY A 69 15.06 3.47 -1.21
CA GLY A 69 15.85 4.54 -0.61
C GLY A 69 15.02 5.66 0.07
N GLY A 70 13.68 5.54 0.07
CA GLY A 70 12.80 6.50 0.72
C GLY A 70 12.66 6.28 2.23
N LYS A 71 11.81 7.10 2.85
CA LYS A 71 11.48 7.06 4.28
C LYS A 71 10.01 7.33 4.51
N ALA A 72 9.51 6.96 5.70
CA ALA A 72 8.14 7.22 6.14
C ALA A 72 7.78 8.71 6.08
N ASP A 73 8.72 9.60 6.45
CA ASP A 73 8.53 11.05 6.47
C ASP A 73 8.09 11.60 5.10
N GLY A 74 8.70 11.12 4.01
CA GLY A 74 8.35 11.55 2.66
C GLY A 74 6.91 11.20 2.27
N GLN A 75 6.40 10.06 2.73
CA GLN A 75 5.02 9.63 2.51
C GLN A 75 4.06 10.40 3.41
N SER A 76 4.38 10.56 4.69
CA SER A 76 3.58 11.37 5.61
C SER A 76 3.40 12.79 5.09
N ASN A 77 4.48 13.48 4.71
CA ASN A 77 4.42 14.84 4.15
C ASN A 77 3.59 14.93 2.85
N ARG A 78 3.58 13.87 2.03
CA ARG A 78 2.81 13.83 0.77
C ARG A 78 1.32 13.64 1.02
N TRP A 79 0.96 12.73 1.93
CA TRP A 79 -0.41 12.26 2.06
C TRP A 79 -1.19 12.94 3.18
N ALA A 80 -0.53 13.42 4.26
CA ALA A 80 -1.19 14.07 5.38
C ALA A 80 -2.11 15.24 4.98
N PRO A 81 -1.70 16.19 4.10
CA PRO A 81 -2.60 17.28 3.70
C PRO A 81 -3.86 16.81 2.96
N LYS A 82 -3.73 15.74 2.15
CA LYS A 82 -4.84 15.16 1.38
C LYS A 82 -5.79 14.35 2.27
N ALA A 83 -5.23 13.71 3.30
CA ALA A 83 -5.96 12.92 4.27
C ALA A 83 -6.76 13.79 5.25
N GLU A 84 -6.22 14.94 5.64
CA GLU A 84 -6.89 15.93 6.50
C GLU A 84 -8.27 16.30 5.96
N GLU A 85 -8.35 16.63 4.66
CA GLU A 85 -9.60 17.01 3.99
C GLU A 85 -10.67 15.91 3.96
N ARG A 86 -10.29 14.67 4.28
CA ARG A 86 -11.14 13.47 4.17
C ARG A 86 -11.32 12.71 5.48
N SER A 87 -10.87 13.29 6.60
CA SER A 87 -10.87 12.63 7.93
C SER A 87 -10.28 11.20 7.86
N LEU A 88 -9.12 11.05 7.21
CA LEU A 88 -8.44 9.78 6.94
C LEU A 88 -7.16 9.69 7.76
N ILE A 89 -6.89 8.54 8.38
CA ILE A 89 -5.59 8.25 9.00
C ILE A 89 -4.60 7.79 7.93
N VAL A 90 -3.39 8.36 7.94
CA VAL A 90 -2.27 7.92 7.08
C VAL A 90 -1.27 7.14 7.91
N VAL A 91 -0.97 5.91 7.51
CA VAL A 91 0.11 5.09 8.07
C VAL A 91 1.27 5.05 7.06
N SER A 92 2.28 5.86 7.29
CA SER A 92 3.50 5.89 6.49
C SER A 92 4.51 4.90 7.07
N ALA A 93 4.58 3.72 6.49
CA ALA A 93 5.49 2.66 6.92
C ALA A 93 6.90 2.83 6.31
N GLU A 94 7.92 2.35 7.01
CA GLU A 94 9.32 2.39 6.56
C GLU A 94 9.88 0.99 6.36
N ALA A 95 10.45 0.74 5.19
CA ALA A 95 11.18 -0.49 4.90
C ALA A 95 12.52 -0.50 5.64
N ILE A 96 13.04 -1.70 5.94
CA ILE A 96 14.26 -1.87 6.72
C ILE A 96 15.47 -1.20 6.06
N GLN A 97 16.21 -0.43 6.86
CA GLN A 97 17.46 0.21 6.47
C GLN A 97 18.65 -0.77 6.53
N PRO A 98 19.76 -0.61 5.79
CA PRO A 98 20.02 0.51 4.85
C PRO A 98 19.45 0.33 3.46
N MET A 99 18.88 -0.83 3.11
CA MET A 99 18.38 -1.09 1.75
C MET A 99 17.15 -0.26 1.42
N ALA A 100 16.32 0.07 2.42
CA ALA A 100 15.09 0.83 2.27
C ALA A 100 14.25 0.38 1.06
N LYS A 101 14.09 -0.93 0.90
CA LYS A 101 13.30 -1.58 -0.15
C LYS A 101 12.34 -2.57 0.47
N TRP A 102 11.11 -2.56 0.01
CA TRP A 102 10.10 -3.53 0.41
C TRP A 102 10.41 -4.90 -0.15
N ASN A 103 10.16 -5.94 0.60
CA ASN A 103 10.15 -7.31 0.12
C ASN A 103 8.90 -7.52 -0.75
N PHE A 104 9.00 -7.20 -2.02
CA PHE A 104 7.91 -7.35 -2.98
C PHE A 104 7.90 -8.72 -3.68
N LEU A 105 8.97 -9.50 -3.56
CA LEU A 105 9.13 -10.84 -4.12
C LEU A 105 10.19 -11.58 -3.33
N ASP A 106 9.86 -12.79 -2.87
CA ASP A 106 10.81 -13.64 -2.15
C ASP A 106 12.02 -13.96 -3.01
N ASP A 107 13.18 -14.09 -2.37
CA ASP A 107 14.48 -14.37 -3.01
C ASP A 107 14.97 -13.31 -4.03
N PHE A 108 14.24 -12.21 -4.20
CA PHE A 108 14.71 -11.11 -5.03
C PHE A 108 15.83 -10.31 -4.36
N HIS A 109 15.76 -10.15 -3.04
CA HIS A 109 16.77 -9.51 -2.21
C HIS A 109 17.61 -10.57 -1.49
N SER A 110 18.81 -10.21 -1.06
CA SER A 110 19.70 -11.09 -0.30
C SER A 110 19.18 -11.42 1.12
N VAL A 111 18.24 -10.63 1.61
CA VAL A 111 17.55 -10.83 2.89
C VAL A 111 16.05 -10.58 2.65
N ASN A 112 15.24 -11.54 3.04
CA ASN A 112 13.79 -11.44 3.03
C ASN A 112 13.31 -10.99 4.41
N TYR A 113 12.80 -9.77 4.51
CA TYR A 113 12.11 -9.29 5.70
C TYR A 113 10.62 -9.60 5.59
N ASP A 114 9.98 -9.91 6.71
CA ASP A 114 8.54 -10.13 6.78
C ASP A 114 7.76 -8.81 6.75
N ASP A 115 7.76 -8.16 5.58
CA ASP A 115 7.05 -6.89 5.38
C ASP A 115 5.53 -7.08 5.33
N VAL A 116 5.04 -8.22 4.82
CA VAL A 116 3.60 -8.54 4.80
C VAL A 116 3.07 -8.73 6.21
N GLY A 117 3.73 -9.56 7.02
CA GLY A 117 3.36 -9.76 8.42
C GLY A 117 3.49 -8.48 9.26
N PHE A 118 4.52 -7.66 9.00
CA PHE A 118 4.64 -6.33 9.64
C PHE A 118 3.39 -5.47 9.38
N VAL A 119 2.97 -5.33 8.13
CA VAL A 119 1.81 -4.50 7.76
C VAL A 119 0.53 -5.11 8.32
N SER A 120 0.34 -6.42 8.20
CA SER A 120 -0.83 -7.13 8.75
C SER A 120 -0.97 -6.90 10.25
N ARG A 121 0.14 -7.01 10.99
CA ARG A 121 0.14 -6.77 12.44
C ARG A 121 -0.26 -5.33 12.80
N VAL A 122 0.18 -4.34 12.04
CA VAL A 122 -0.25 -2.94 12.26
C VAL A 122 -1.73 -2.79 12.03
N ILE A 123 -2.27 -3.34 10.92
CA ILE A 123 -3.71 -3.29 10.59
C ILE A 123 -4.54 -3.95 11.70
N GLU A 124 -4.21 -5.18 12.06
CA GLU A 124 -4.92 -5.94 13.09
C GLU A 124 -4.94 -5.22 14.43
N THR A 125 -3.82 -4.57 14.80
CA THR A 125 -3.75 -3.79 16.04
C THR A 125 -4.62 -2.56 15.98
N LEU A 126 -4.62 -1.79 14.88
CA LEU A 126 -5.48 -0.62 14.69
C LEU A 126 -6.98 -0.99 14.73
N ILE A 127 -7.36 -2.12 14.12
CA ILE A 127 -8.74 -2.64 14.15
C ILE A 127 -9.12 -3.07 15.58
N LYS A 128 -8.26 -3.85 16.24
CA LYS A 128 -8.50 -4.33 17.62
C LYS A 128 -8.72 -3.18 18.60
N GLN A 129 -8.01 -2.07 18.39
CA GLN A 129 -8.12 -0.86 19.20
C GLN A 129 -9.24 0.09 18.75
N LYS A 130 -10.03 -0.27 17.74
CA LYS A 130 -11.12 0.54 17.20
C LYS A 130 -10.66 1.92 16.70
N VAL A 131 -9.42 2.00 16.20
CA VAL A 131 -8.89 3.16 15.51
C VAL A 131 -9.24 3.11 14.03
N ALA A 132 -9.12 1.91 13.43
CA ALA A 132 -9.37 1.68 12.02
C ALA A 132 -10.72 1.00 11.77
N ASN A 133 -11.47 1.51 10.78
CA ASN A 133 -12.62 0.80 10.22
C ASN A 133 -12.11 -0.39 9.40
N PRO A 134 -12.45 -1.66 9.76
CA PRO A 134 -11.94 -2.84 9.07
C PRO A 134 -12.35 -2.93 7.58
N ASN A 135 -13.42 -2.27 7.19
CA ASN A 135 -13.88 -2.23 5.81
C ASN A 135 -13.25 -1.11 4.97
N ALA A 136 -12.42 -0.27 5.58
CA ALA A 136 -11.86 0.93 4.96
C ALA A 136 -10.34 1.03 5.17
N ILE A 137 -9.63 -0.06 4.89
CA ILE A 137 -8.17 -0.14 4.90
C ILE A 137 -7.67 -0.09 3.45
N PHE A 138 -6.83 0.88 3.14
CA PHE A 138 -6.33 1.12 1.80
C PHE A 138 -4.81 1.14 1.76
N ALA A 139 -4.23 0.88 0.58
CA ALA A 139 -2.79 1.00 0.38
C ALA A 139 -2.45 1.80 -0.88
N THR A 140 -1.36 2.56 -0.79
CA THR A 140 -0.69 3.16 -1.93
C THR A 140 0.82 3.04 -1.77
N GLY A 141 1.55 3.00 -2.88
CA GLY A 141 3.01 2.93 -2.83
C GLY A 141 3.65 3.33 -4.14
N HIS A 142 4.82 3.96 -4.05
CA HIS A 142 5.60 4.38 -5.20
C HIS A 142 6.74 3.41 -5.50
N SER A 143 6.97 3.06 -6.78
CA SER A 143 8.10 2.25 -7.21
C SER A 143 8.16 0.90 -6.49
N SER A 144 9.17 0.61 -5.66
CA SER A 144 9.22 -0.64 -4.87
C SER A 144 8.04 -0.77 -3.90
N GLY A 145 7.53 0.34 -3.36
CA GLY A 145 6.29 0.34 -2.57
C GLY A 145 5.05 0.01 -3.39
N GLY A 146 5.03 0.39 -4.68
CA GLY A 146 3.96 0.01 -5.60
C GLY A 146 4.02 -1.48 -5.99
N LEU A 147 5.22 -2.05 -6.18
CA LEU A 147 5.41 -3.50 -6.33
C LEU A 147 4.92 -4.24 -5.10
N PHE A 148 5.19 -3.70 -3.91
CA PHE A 148 4.72 -4.27 -2.64
C PHE A 148 3.20 -4.20 -2.52
N CYS A 149 2.52 -3.16 -3.03
CA CYS A 149 1.06 -3.13 -3.12
C CYS A 149 0.51 -4.33 -3.91
N TYR A 150 1.14 -4.73 -5.01
CA TYR A 150 0.71 -5.93 -5.76
C TYR A 150 0.94 -7.23 -4.98
N ARG A 151 2.02 -7.33 -4.21
CA ARG A 151 2.23 -8.44 -3.29
C ARG A 151 1.13 -8.50 -2.24
N LEU A 152 0.81 -7.37 -1.59
CA LEU A 152 -0.27 -7.27 -0.62
C LEU A 152 -1.64 -7.61 -1.22
N ALA A 153 -1.92 -7.19 -2.46
CA ALA A 153 -3.15 -7.54 -3.16
C ALA A 153 -3.30 -9.06 -3.38
N LYS A 154 -2.19 -9.77 -3.56
CA LYS A 154 -2.17 -11.23 -3.73
C LYS A 154 -2.22 -12.00 -2.41
N GLU A 155 -1.44 -11.56 -1.40
CA GLU A 155 -1.15 -12.34 -0.21
C GLU A 155 -1.96 -11.91 1.03
N SER A 156 -2.83 -10.89 0.91
CA SER A 156 -3.60 -10.33 2.02
C SER A 156 -5.03 -10.01 1.62
N ASP A 157 -5.97 -10.28 2.50
CA ASP A 157 -7.40 -9.94 2.40
C ASP A 157 -7.78 -8.70 3.23
N LEU A 158 -6.78 -7.99 3.77
CA LEU A 158 -6.98 -6.89 4.70
C LEU A 158 -7.28 -5.54 4.02
N PHE A 159 -7.11 -5.45 2.70
CA PHE A 159 -7.26 -4.19 1.99
C PHE A 159 -8.58 -4.12 1.20
N ALA A 160 -9.34 -3.06 1.42
CA ALA A 160 -10.55 -2.76 0.65
C ALA A 160 -10.24 -2.31 -0.79
N ALA A 161 -9.10 -1.65 -1.01
CA ALA A 161 -8.59 -1.27 -2.33
C ALA A 161 -7.12 -0.84 -2.27
N LEU A 162 -6.41 -0.88 -3.42
CA LEU A 162 -5.00 -0.49 -3.52
C LEU A 162 -4.76 0.46 -4.69
N ALA A 163 -3.80 1.38 -4.50
CA ALA A 163 -3.38 2.35 -5.53
C ALA A 163 -1.86 2.33 -5.76
N PRO A 164 -1.31 1.33 -6.49
CA PRO A 164 0.11 1.29 -6.84
C PRO A 164 0.49 2.42 -7.81
N VAL A 165 1.66 3.05 -7.62
CA VAL A 165 2.13 4.22 -8.37
C VAL A 165 3.50 3.97 -8.97
N SER A 166 3.69 4.29 -10.26
CA SER A 166 4.97 4.25 -10.99
C SER A 166 5.74 2.95 -10.75
N CYS A 167 5.08 1.82 -10.93
CA CYS A 167 5.68 0.50 -10.72
C CYS A 167 5.27 -0.49 -11.80
N GLY A 168 6.00 -1.59 -11.92
CA GLY A 168 5.60 -2.78 -12.66
C GLY A 168 4.73 -3.72 -11.81
N MET A 169 4.44 -4.90 -12.36
CA MET A 169 3.90 -6.07 -11.66
C MET A 169 4.75 -7.28 -12.07
N VAL A 170 5.23 -8.03 -11.10
CA VAL A 170 6.15 -9.16 -11.34
C VAL A 170 5.39 -10.34 -11.94
N LYS A 171 5.89 -10.84 -13.05
CA LYS A 171 5.38 -12.06 -13.69
C LYS A 171 5.81 -13.30 -12.90
N ASN A 172 4.88 -14.23 -12.70
CA ASN A 172 5.03 -15.43 -11.86
C ASN A 172 5.31 -15.11 -10.38
N GLY A 173 4.78 -13.97 -9.89
CA GLY A 173 4.93 -13.55 -8.49
C GLY A 173 3.76 -12.75 -7.96
N HIS A 174 3.14 -11.89 -8.79
CA HIS A 174 2.07 -10.99 -8.36
C HIS A 174 0.72 -11.28 -9.02
N GLU A 175 0.60 -12.35 -9.80
CA GLU A 175 -0.70 -12.75 -10.34
C GLU A 175 -1.60 -13.30 -9.22
N PRO A 176 -2.88 -12.93 -9.22
CA PRO A 176 -3.84 -13.55 -8.33
C PRO A 176 -4.02 -15.03 -8.67
N ASP A 177 -4.35 -15.84 -7.68
CA ASP A 177 -4.64 -17.26 -7.76
C ASP A 177 -5.94 -17.61 -7.01
N GLU A 178 -6.27 -18.89 -6.87
CA GLU A 178 -7.51 -19.35 -6.22
C GLU A 178 -7.64 -18.93 -4.74
N THR A 179 -6.57 -18.54 -4.09
CA THR A 179 -6.57 -18.06 -2.70
C THR A 179 -6.70 -16.55 -2.58
N THR A 180 -6.51 -15.83 -3.68
CA THR A 180 -6.51 -14.36 -3.71
C THR A 180 -7.95 -13.83 -3.67
N GLN A 181 -8.22 -12.84 -2.85
CA GLN A 181 -9.50 -12.13 -2.89
C GLN A 181 -9.53 -11.10 -4.04
N SER A 182 -10.69 -10.95 -4.68
CA SER A 182 -10.91 -9.85 -5.64
C SER A 182 -10.82 -8.52 -4.93
N VAL A 183 -9.92 -7.65 -5.38
CA VAL A 183 -9.66 -6.35 -4.76
C VAL A 183 -9.60 -5.25 -5.82
N PRO A 184 -10.24 -4.08 -5.60
CA PRO A 184 -10.15 -2.93 -6.50
C PRO A 184 -8.72 -2.39 -6.60
N ILE A 185 -8.26 -2.07 -7.82
CA ILE A 185 -6.90 -1.57 -8.07
C ILE A 185 -6.95 -0.31 -8.92
N PHE A 186 -6.26 0.76 -8.47
CA PHE A 186 -6.07 2.02 -9.20
C PHE A 186 -4.60 2.25 -9.50
N GLN A 187 -4.12 1.77 -10.64
CA GLN A 187 -2.72 1.94 -11.05
C GLN A 187 -2.47 3.32 -11.64
N VAL A 188 -1.59 4.10 -11.02
CA VAL A 188 -1.07 5.36 -11.58
C VAL A 188 0.29 5.13 -12.23
N ILE A 189 0.49 5.59 -13.47
CA ILE A 189 1.79 5.47 -14.14
C ILE A 189 1.96 6.53 -15.24
N GLY A 190 3.16 7.07 -15.35
CA GLY A 190 3.59 7.87 -16.50
C GLY A 190 3.86 7.01 -17.73
N ASN A 191 3.37 7.39 -18.91
CA ASN A 191 3.53 6.56 -20.12
C ASN A 191 4.95 6.55 -20.72
N LYS A 192 5.86 7.37 -20.18
CA LYS A 192 7.31 7.32 -20.45
C LYS A 192 8.10 6.60 -19.34
N ASP A 193 7.44 6.07 -18.32
CA ASP A 193 8.08 5.20 -17.33
C ASP A 193 8.54 3.91 -18.01
N LYS A 194 9.75 3.46 -17.69
CA LYS A 194 10.30 2.21 -18.23
C LYS A 194 9.40 0.99 -17.93
N SER A 195 8.75 0.99 -16.77
CA SER A 195 7.83 -0.07 -16.36
C SER A 195 6.47 -0.02 -17.08
N TYR A 196 6.18 1.04 -17.87
CA TYR A 196 4.97 1.13 -18.67
C TYR A 196 4.92 0.05 -19.76
N GLN A 197 6.05 -0.22 -20.42
CA GLN A 197 6.17 -1.26 -21.45
C GLN A 197 6.45 -2.66 -20.90
N GLY A 198 6.66 -2.75 -19.57
CA GLY A 198 7.18 -3.96 -18.95
C GLY A 198 8.69 -4.07 -19.10
N SER A 199 9.27 -5.09 -18.51
CA SER A 199 10.70 -5.32 -18.59
C SER A 199 11.03 -6.81 -18.42
N THR A 200 12.14 -7.21 -19.04
CA THR A 200 12.73 -8.53 -18.80
C THR A 200 14.17 -8.33 -18.40
N ASN A 201 14.56 -8.85 -17.26
CA ASN A 201 15.94 -8.92 -16.83
C ASN A 201 16.22 -10.32 -16.23
N PRO A 202 17.50 -10.69 -15.98
CA PRO A 202 17.83 -12.04 -15.51
C PRO A 202 17.17 -12.45 -14.19
N LYS A 203 16.74 -11.48 -13.35
CA LYS A 203 16.16 -11.76 -12.04
C LYS A 203 14.63 -11.70 -12.05
N VAL A 204 14.03 -10.83 -12.88
CA VAL A 204 12.60 -10.60 -12.85
C VAL A 204 12.05 -10.11 -14.18
N THR A 205 10.92 -10.63 -14.60
CA THR A 205 10.12 -10.13 -15.72
C THR A 205 8.91 -9.37 -15.17
N MET A 206 8.64 -8.20 -15.72
CA MET A 206 7.50 -7.38 -15.32
C MET A 206 6.51 -7.22 -16.47
N TYR A 207 5.23 -7.31 -16.17
CA TYR A 207 4.16 -7.01 -17.11
C TYR A 207 4.17 -5.53 -17.53
N SER A 208 3.82 -5.26 -18.79
CA SER A 208 3.47 -3.90 -19.23
C SER A 208 2.22 -3.38 -18.51
N ALA A 209 1.98 -2.07 -18.55
CA ALA A 209 0.81 -1.45 -17.93
C ALA A 209 -0.49 -2.12 -18.40
N LYS A 210 -0.65 -2.31 -19.71
CA LYS A 210 -1.82 -2.97 -20.29
C LYS A 210 -1.96 -4.43 -19.85
N GLN A 211 -0.85 -5.17 -19.80
CA GLN A 211 -0.89 -6.60 -19.41
C GLN A 211 -1.30 -6.78 -17.94
N ARG A 212 -0.69 -6.01 -17.01
CA ARG A 212 -1.01 -6.16 -15.58
C ARG A 212 -2.45 -5.73 -15.25
N ILE A 213 -2.95 -4.68 -15.92
CA ILE A 213 -4.37 -4.32 -15.83
C ILE A 213 -5.23 -5.46 -16.38
N GLY A 214 -4.86 -6.06 -17.51
CA GLY A 214 -5.56 -7.21 -18.08
C GLY A 214 -5.58 -8.43 -17.15
N VAL A 215 -4.48 -8.73 -16.45
CA VAL A 215 -4.43 -9.83 -15.45
C VAL A 215 -5.47 -9.61 -14.36
N TRP A 216 -5.44 -8.46 -13.69
CA TRP A 216 -6.34 -8.17 -12.58
C TRP A 216 -7.80 -7.94 -13.03
N SER A 217 -8.03 -7.28 -14.18
CA SER A 217 -9.38 -7.10 -14.70
C SER A 217 -10.03 -8.43 -15.09
N THR A 218 -9.25 -9.37 -15.65
CA THR A 218 -9.74 -10.73 -15.93
C THR A 218 -10.08 -11.47 -14.64
N TYR A 219 -9.20 -11.42 -13.65
CA TYR A 219 -9.43 -12.06 -12.36
C TYR A 219 -10.65 -11.50 -11.63
N ASN A 220 -10.79 -10.19 -11.59
CA ASN A 220 -11.92 -9.48 -10.96
C ASN A 220 -13.21 -9.53 -11.82
N GLN A 221 -13.21 -10.28 -12.93
CA GLN A 221 -14.36 -10.43 -13.85
C GLN A 221 -14.89 -9.07 -14.38
N CYS A 222 -13.97 -8.15 -14.67
CA CYS A 222 -14.33 -6.84 -15.19
C CYS A 222 -14.80 -6.90 -16.64
N ASP A 223 -15.50 -5.85 -17.07
CA ASP A 223 -15.85 -5.63 -18.47
C ASP A 223 -14.59 -5.65 -19.37
N SER A 224 -14.75 -6.20 -20.59
CA SER A 224 -13.64 -6.30 -21.56
C SER A 224 -13.20 -4.95 -22.12
N HIS A 225 -14.07 -3.92 -22.06
CA HIS A 225 -13.81 -2.57 -22.55
C HIS A 225 -13.93 -1.57 -21.41
N PRO A 226 -12.91 -0.70 -21.22
CA PRO A 226 -12.96 0.29 -20.16
C PRO A 226 -13.86 1.48 -20.53
N ALA A 227 -14.48 2.06 -19.52
CA ALA A 227 -14.90 3.45 -19.59
C ALA A 227 -13.65 4.34 -19.63
N VAL A 228 -13.64 5.37 -20.48
CA VAL A 228 -12.48 6.25 -20.68
C VAL A 228 -12.85 7.67 -20.33
N GLU A 229 -12.11 8.23 -19.39
CA GLU A 229 -12.26 9.63 -18.96
C GLU A 229 -10.95 10.39 -19.19
N LYS A 230 -11.06 11.64 -19.68
CA LYS A 230 -9.92 12.57 -19.80
C LYS A 230 -10.00 13.62 -18.70
N VAL A 231 -8.97 13.68 -17.86
CA VAL A 231 -8.85 14.66 -16.78
C VAL A 231 -7.81 15.72 -17.21
N GLY A 232 -8.30 16.76 -17.86
CA GLY A 232 -7.46 17.72 -18.57
C GLY A 232 -6.80 17.12 -19.83
N SER A 233 -5.65 17.66 -20.22
CA SER A 233 -4.91 17.22 -21.41
C SER A 233 -3.94 16.09 -21.14
N GLU A 234 -3.50 15.92 -19.89
CA GLU A 234 -2.36 15.08 -19.51
C GLU A 234 -2.73 13.77 -18.82
N ILE A 235 -3.96 13.59 -18.31
CA ILE A 235 -4.35 12.36 -17.60
C ILE A 235 -5.50 11.70 -18.36
N VAL A 236 -5.37 10.39 -18.57
CA VAL A 236 -6.45 9.54 -19.10
C VAL A 236 -6.69 8.40 -18.13
N VAL A 237 -7.93 8.25 -17.71
CA VAL A 237 -8.35 7.19 -16.78
C VAL A 237 -9.13 6.13 -17.56
N TYR A 238 -8.68 4.88 -17.50
CA TYR A 238 -9.33 3.72 -18.10
C TYR A 238 -9.90 2.85 -16.96
N THR A 239 -11.22 2.79 -16.83
CA THR A 239 -11.89 2.05 -15.76
C THR A 239 -12.55 0.78 -16.31
N TYR A 240 -12.06 -0.37 -15.89
CA TYR A 240 -12.66 -1.68 -16.14
C TYR A 240 -13.58 -2.03 -14.97
N ARG A 241 -14.89 -1.98 -15.21
CA ARG A 241 -15.91 -2.19 -14.18
C ARG A 241 -16.08 -3.66 -13.85
N SER A 242 -16.14 -3.99 -12.54
CA SER A 242 -16.45 -5.32 -12.05
C SER A 242 -17.87 -5.39 -11.48
N PRO A 243 -18.64 -6.45 -11.75
CA PRO A 243 -19.96 -6.66 -11.13
C PRO A 243 -19.91 -6.73 -9.59
N SER A 244 -18.78 -7.18 -9.04
CA SER A 244 -18.56 -7.22 -7.58
C SER A 244 -18.10 -5.88 -6.98
N GLY A 245 -17.85 -4.86 -7.81
CA GLY A 245 -17.25 -3.60 -7.37
C GLY A 245 -15.72 -3.62 -7.31
N ALA A 246 -15.06 -4.75 -7.59
CA ALA A 246 -13.60 -4.84 -7.62
C ALA A 246 -13.03 -4.29 -8.95
N ASP A 247 -13.32 -3.03 -9.25
CA ASP A 247 -12.88 -2.35 -10.47
C ASP A 247 -11.37 -2.29 -10.60
N VAL A 248 -10.87 -2.34 -11.84
CA VAL A 248 -9.44 -2.18 -12.14
C VAL A 248 -9.25 -0.96 -13.03
N VAL A 249 -8.39 -0.04 -12.57
CA VAL A 249 -8.22 1.26 -13.22
C VAL A 249 -6.77 1.48 -13.62
N LEU A 250 -6.56 2.00 -14.84
CA LEU A 250 -5.30 2.57 -15.29
C LEU A 250 -5.44 4.09 -15.38
N CYS A 251 -4.71 4.81 -14.54
CA CYS A 251 -4.50 6.25 -14.64
C CYS A 251 -3.18 6.49 -15.40
N ASP A 252 -3.30 6.75 -16.70
CA ASP A 252 -2.19 7.02 -17.61
C ASP A 252 -1.87 8.52 -17.59
N VAL A 253 -0.68 8.88 -17.11
CA VAL A 253 -0.20 10.26 -17.07
C VAL A 253 0.75 10.48 -18.25
N LYS A 254 0.28 11.27 -19.22
CA LYS A 254 0.98 11.50 -20.48
C LYS A 254 2.32 12.19 -20.30
N ASP A 255 3.28 11.77 -21.09
CA ASP A 255 4.63 12.35 -21.19
C ASP A 255 5.38 12.43 -19.85
N GLN A 256 5.00 11.60 -18.88
CA GLN A 256 5.66 11.48 -17.59
C GLN A 256 6.47 10.19 -17.50
N ALA A 257 7.67 10.31 -16.92
CA ALA A 257 8.55 9.19 -16.60
C ALA A 257 8.26 8.65 -15.18
N HIS A 258 9.22 7.94 -14.59
CA HIS A 258 9.11 7.32 -13.27
C HIS A 258 8.73 8.31 -12.15
N HIS A 259 9.25 9.53 -12.23
CA HIS A 259 8.87 10.64 -11.35
C HIS A 259 7.91 11.56 -12.09
N ILE A 260 6.63 11.45 -11.74
CA ILE A 260 5.58 12.30 -12.29
C ILE A 260 5.75 13.72 -11.72
N ARG A 261 5.66 14.74 -12.59
CA ARG A 261 5.69 16.16 -12.21
C ARG A 261 4.65 16.44 -11.12
N ARG A 262 5.02 17.26 -10.13
CA ARG A 262 4.30 17.43 -8.87
C ARG A 262 2.79 17.74 -9.05
N ASP A 263 2.46 18.69 -9.92
CA ASP A 263 1.07 19.09 -10.17
C ASP A 263 0.20 17.94 -10.74
N LEU A 264 0.75 17.15 -11.68
CA LEU A 264 0.08 15.99 -12.25
C LEU A 264 0.00 14.83 -11.24
N ARG A 265 1.03 14.66 -10.44
CA ARG A 265 1.06 13.67 -9.37
C ARG A 265 0.01 14.00 -8.31
N ASP A 266 -0.10 15.25 -7.86
CA ASP A 266 -1.08 15.65 -6.87
C ASP A 266 -2.52 15.46 -7.39
N ARG A 267 -2.78 15.71 -8.68
CA ARG A 267 -4.06 15.38 -9.32
C ARG A 267 -4.34 13.89 -9.38
N ALA A 268 -3.34 13.08 -9.75
CA ALA A 268 -3.47 11.63 -9.78
C ALA A 268 -3.67 11.03 -8.38
N ASP A 269 -3.03 11.61 -7.35
CA ASP A 269 -3.23 11.23 -5.95
C ASP A 269 -4.68 11.47 -5.49
N ILE A 270 -5.28 12.60 -5.90
CA ILE A 270 -6.68 12.90 -5.59
C ILE A 270 -7.60 11.88 -6.27
N LEU A 271 -7.39 11.59 -7.56
CA LEU A 271 -8.17 10.57 -8.27
C LEU A 271 -8.04 9.20 -7.61
N ALA A 272 -6.83 8.84 -7.16
CA ALA A 272 -6.61 7.58 -6.44
C ALA A 272 -7.34 7.57 -5.09
N LEU A 273 -7.28 8.64 -4.29
CA LEU A 273 -8.00 8.74 -3.03
C LEU A 273 -9.51 8.66 -3.23
N ASP A 274 -10.05 9.37 -4.21
CA ASP A 274 -11.48 9.35 -4.50
C ASP A 274 -11.94 7.94 -4.91
N PHE A 275 -11.12 7.22 -5.70
CA PHE A 275 -11.38 5.81 -6.01
C PHE A 275 -11.34 4.91 -4.77
N LEU A 276 -10.33 5.05 -3.92
CA LEU A 276 -10.18 4.24 -2.71
C LEU A 276 -11.37 4.44 -1.75
N LEU A 277 -11.76 5.70 -1.51
CA LEU A 277 -12.80 6.05 -0.56
C LEU A 277 -14.23 5.74 -1.03
N GLN A 278 -14.47 5.55 -2.33
CA GLN A 278 -15.76 5.08 -2.85
C GLN A 278 -16.06 3.61 -2.53
N ARG A 279 -15.12 2.90 -1.88
CA ARG A 279 -15.20 1.48 -1.53
C ARG A 279 -15.57 1.25 -0.05
N ASN A 280 -16.03 2.29 0.64
CA ASN A 280 -16.53 2.25 2.03
C ASN A 280 -17.97 1.78 2.10
#